data_847144f3e61290f4592022a075ac966a
#
_entry.id   847144f3e61290f4592022a075ac966a
#
_cell.length_a   1.000
_cell.length_b   1.000
_cell.length_c   1.000
_cell.angle_alpha   90.00
_cell.angle_beta   90.00
_cell.angle_gamma   90.00
#
_symmetry.space_group_name_H-M   'P 1'
#
loop_
_entity.id
_entity.type
_entity.pdbx_description
1 polymer ?
#
loop_
_entity_poly.entity_id
_entity_poly.type
_entity_poly.pdbx_seq_one_letter_code
_entity_poly.pdbx_strand_id
1 'polypeptide(L)'
;MHQPLTRTRQLTMFGIATAAAVALSACGGGSSFDEEPGASGDPSEDAGGTAALDILIASSGDAETAAVTEAADAWAAETGNTVEIVVAQDIAQQLSQGFAGGNPPDVFYLDAARFADYAANGSLEPYADQIEDFEDFYEPLRQTFTFEETAYCVPKDFSTLALEIRTDSWEAAGLTDADIPTTWDELADVAQTLTTGEQTGLVIGDTRDRIGAFMVQAGGWVIGDDGTTVTADSPENAEALAYLKGLLEAGSLKYPSQVDSGWGGEAFGTGKAAMTIEGNWIRGAMTNDYPDVDYMAVELPEGPAGKGTLQFTQCWGIAADSDATEQAISLVQYLTEVDQQLAAAEAFGVMPSRESASAGYLEQFPDDAAFVAGGEYGQGPVNAPGMESVLLDFDTGLQQLASGDPAQILGTLQSNAEAVIGQ
;
A
#
# COMPACT_ATOMS: atom_id res chain seq x y z
N MET A 1 -23.14 34.54 41.59
CA MET A 1 -23.60 33.99 42.88
C MET A 1 -23.43 32.52 42.86
N HIS A 2 -22.60 32.03 43.79
CA HIS A 2 -22.34 30.67 44.27
C HIS A 2 -21.47 29.73 43.44
N GLN A 3 -20.17 29.78 43.67
CA GLN A 3 -19.24 28.65 43.88
C GLN A 3 -19.40 28.10 45.32
N PRO A 4 -18.62 27.14 45.78
CA PRO A 4 -18.08 25.86 45.28
C PRO A 4 -18.30 24.70 46.30
N LEU A 5 -17.79 23.50 46.06
CA LEU A 5 -17.28 22.62 47.15
C LEU A 5 -16.37 21.48 46.60
N THR A 6 -15.10 21.70 46.87
CA THR A 6 -14.01 20.71 46.96
C THR A 6 -14.29 19.61 48.01
N ARG A 7 -13.90 18.37 47.74
CA ARG A 7 -13.52 17.40 48.79
C ARG A 7 -12.39 16.47 48.31
N THR A 8 -11.22 16.82 48.79
CA THR A 8 -10.03 15.98 48.97
C THR A 8 -10.30 14.89 50.01
N ARG A 9 -9.86 13.66 49.83
CA ARG A 9 -9.46 12.77 50.92
C ARG A 9 -8.29 11.89 50.55
N GLN A 10 -7.30 11.97 51.39
CA GLN A 10 -6.00 11.33 51.38
C GLN A 10 -6.01 9.89 51.92
N LEU A 11 -4.97 9.18 51.50
CA LEU A 11 -4.11 8.16 52.15
C LEU A 11 -4.75 7.05 53.00
N THR A 12 -4.35 5.83 52.73
CA THR A 12 -3.56 5.05 53.71
C THR A 12 -2.75 3.95 53.03
N MET A 13 -1.44 3.96 53.28
CA MET A 13 -0.48 2.86 53.09
C MET A 13 -0.77 1.73 54.06
N PHE A 14 -0.59 0.51 53.64
CA PHE A 14 -0.09 -0.59 54.51
C PHE A 14 0.71 -1.59 53.68
N GLY A 15 2.00 -1.65 53.95
CA GLY A 15 2.92 -2.65 53.49
C GLY A 15 2.91 -3.86 54.45
N ILE A 16 3.07 -5.05 53.90
CA ILE A 16 3.61 -6.19 54.64
C ILE A 16 4.51 -6.98 53.67
N ALA A 17 5.79 -6.99 54.04
CA ALA A 17 6.81 -7.86 53.49
C ALA A 17 6.74 -9.23 54.21
N THR A 18 6.86 -10.31 53.47
CA THR A 18 7.29 -11.57 54.06
C THR A 18 8.17 -12.32 53.07
N ALA A 19 9.43 -12.41 53.43
CA ALA A 19 10.44 -13.26 52.85
C ALA A 19 10.33 -14.69 53.45
N ALA A 20 10.50 -15.69 52.61
CA ALA A 20 10.92 -17.02 53.07
C ALA A 20 11.76 -17.68 52.00
N ALA A 21 13.00 -17.94 52.42
CA ALA A 21 14.01 -18.67 51.68
C ALA A 21 13.98 -20.17 52.07
N VAL A 22 14.86 -20.94 51.36
CA VAL A 22 15.35 -22.31 51.71
C VAL A 22 14.57 -23.45 51.04
N ALA A 23 15.19 -24.43 50.38
CA ALA A 23 16.48 -25.07 50.50
C ALA A 23 16.86 -25.87 49.26
N LEU A 24 18.18 -25.98 49.04
CA LEU A 24 18.85 -27.00 48.22
C LEU A 24 18.69 -28.42 48.85
N SER A 25 18.52 -29.43 48.01
CA SER A 25 18.99 -30.78 48.33
C SER A 25 19.54 -31.45 47.08
N ALA A 26 20.84 -31.62 47.07
CA ALA A 26 21.59 -32.50 46.20
C ALA A 26 21.64 -33.90 46.82
N CYS A 27 21.42 -34.95 46.02
CA CYS A 27 21.96 -36.29 46.12
C CYS A 27 21.66 -36.96 44.79
N GLY A 28 22.56 -37.41 43.94
CA GLY A 28 23.74 -38.24 44.19
C GLY A 28 23.35 -39.70 43.93
N GLY A 29 23.68 -40.26 42.74
CA GLY A 29 23.52 -41.68 42.49
C GLY A 29 23.78 -42.01 41.02
N GLY A 30 25.07 -42.29 40.68
CA GLY A 30 25.42 -42.81 39.39
C GLY A 30 25.22 -44.31 39.30
N SER A 31 25.01 -44.82 38.09
CA SER A 31 25.53 -46.11 37.64
C SER A 31 25.37 -46.27 36.12
N SER A 32 26.50 -46.42 35.53
CA SER A 32 26.96 -47.44 34.59
C SER A 32 26.36 -47.48 33.18
N PHE A 33 27.30 -47.29 32.28
CA PHE A 33 27.34 -47.59 30.85
C PHE A 33 26.83 -48.98 30.51
N ASP A 34 26.06 -49.07 29.41
CA ASP A 34 26.15 -50.14 28.45
C ASP A 34 26.09 -49.55 27.06
N GLU A 35 27.19 -49.69 26.32
CA GLU A 35 27.27 -49.44 24.90
C GLU A 35 26.67 -50.63 24.16
N GLU A 36 25.70 -50.36 23.26
CA GLU A 36 25.51 -51.21 22.07
C GLU A 36 25.60 -50.37 20.82
N PRO A 37 26.28 -50.88 19.78
CA PRO A 37 26.60 -50.07 18.61
C PRO A 37 25.58 -50.25 17.46
N GLY A 38 25.27 -49.14 16.82
CA GLY A 38 24.99 -49.14 15.40
C GLY A 38 23.55 -49.31 14.93
N ALA A 39 22.91 -48.19 14.67
CA ALA A 39 22.15 -48.07 13.47
C ALA A 39 22.48 -46.69 12.88
N SER A 40 23.28 -46.71 11.83
CA SER A 40 23.33 -45.63 10.87
C SER A 40 21.95 -45.51 10.23
N GLY A 41 21.13 -44.63 10.81
CA GLY A 41 19.96 -44.09 10.11
C GLY A 41 20.46 -43.01 9.18
N ASP A 42 20.29 -43.21 7.89
CA ASP A 42 20.27 -42.16 6.90
C ASP A 42 19.45 -40.99 7.44
N PRO A 43 19.85 -39.74 7.25
CA PRO A 43 18.95 -38.63 7.40
C PRO A 43 17.98 -38.69 6.20
N SER A 44 16.91 -39.47 6.35
CA SER A 44 15.75 -39.32 5.50
C SER A 44 15.11 -37.99 5.84
N GLU A 45 15.20 -37.11 4.90
CA GLU A 45 14.27 -36.05 4.58
C GLU A 45 12.92 -36.22 5.31
N ASP A 46 12.77 -35.54 6.45
CA ASP A 46 11.47 -35.21 7.00
C ASP A 46 11.21 -33.74 6.67
N ALA A 47 11.07 -33.46 5.39
CA ALA A 47 10.50 -32.22 4.90
C ALA A 47 8.99 -32.29 5.20
N GLY A 48 8.52 -31.52 6.21
CA GLY A 48 7.10 -31.32 6.38
C GLY A 48 6.52 -31.60 7.75
N GLY A 49 7.13 -31.09 8.82
CA GLY A 49 6.41 -30.92 10.10
C GLY A 49 5.25 -29.94 9.91
N THR A 50 4.08 -30.22 10.53
CA THR A 50 2.99 -29.24 10.59
C THR A 50 3.40 -28.09 11.49
N ALA A 51 3.07 -26.85 11.08
CA ALA A 51 3.33 -25.62 11.83
C ALA A 51 2.01 -24.90 12.20
N ALA A 52 2.10 -23.99 13.15
CA ALA A 52 1.09 -22.98 13.41
C ALA A 52 1.66 -21.64 12.95
N LEU A 53 0.93 -20.94 12.09
CA LEU A 53 1.33 -19.64 11.55
C LEU A 53 0.47 -18.53 12.15
N ASP A 54 1.13 -17.50 12.64
CA ASP A 54 0.49 -16.25 13.05
C ASP A 54 0.52 -15.26 11.89
N ILE A 55 -0.67 -14.80 11.44
CA ILE A 55 -0.83 -13.93 10.28
C ILE A 55 -1.41 -12.59 10.73
N LEU A 56 -0.74 -11.48 10.41
CA LEU A 56 -1.21 -10.13 10.70
C LEU A 56 -1.62 -9.39 9.42
N ILE A 57 -2.89 -9.01 9.30
CA ILE A 57 -3.40 -8.28 8.13
C ILE A 57 -3.94 -6.90 8.49
N ALA A 58 -3.82 -5.96 7.56
CA ALA A 58 -4.49 -4.65 7.60
C ALA A 58 -5.69 -4.70 6.66
N SER A 59 -6.78 -5.33 7.12
CA SER A 59 -7.97 -5.53 6.29
C SER A 59 -8.70 -4.22 6.01
N SER A 60 -9.17 -4.04 4.78
CA SER A 60 -10.04 -2.93 4.35
C SER A 60 -11.49 -3.11 4.82
N GLY A 61 -11.85 -4.29 5.35
CA GLY A 61 -13.19 -4.59 5.86
C GLY A 61 -13.49 -6.07 6.02
N ASP A 62 -14.73 -6.36 6.43
CA ASP A 62 -15.16 -7.73 6.73
C ASP A 62 -15.04 -8.69 5.52
N ALA A 63 -15.23 -8.18 4.30
CA ALA A 63 -15.14 -8.98 3.08
C ALA A 63 -13.72 -9.47 2.81
N GLU A 64 -12.71 -8.60 2.94
CA GLU A 64 -11.31 -8.99 2.82
C GLU A 64 -10.91 -9.97 3.92
N THR A 65 -11.27 -9.66 5.18
CA THR A 65 -10.97 -10.56 6.30
C THR A 65 -11.55 -11.96 6.07
N ALA A 66 -12.80 -12.06 5.60
CA ALA A 66 -13.45 -13.34 5.33
C ALA A 66 -12.75 -14.10 4.19
N ALA A 67 -12.42 -13.42 3.09
CA ALA A 67 -11.76 -14.04 1.93
C ALA A 67 -10.36 -14.57 2.27
N VAL A 68 -9.56 -13.78 2.98
CA VAL A 68 -8.22 -14.21 3.41
C VAL A 68 -8.30 -15.36 4.41
N THR A 69 -9.26 -15.32 5.33
CA THR A 69 -9.47 -16.41 6.31
C THR A 69 -9.88 -17.70 5.61
N GLU A 70 -10.83 -17.63 4.65
CA GLU A 70 -11.29 -18.80 3.91
C GLU A 70 -10.15 -19.44 3.11
N ALA A 71 -9.34 -18.64 2.42
CA ALA A 71 -8.20 -19.13 1.65
C ALA A 71 -7.12 -19.75 2.55
N ALA A 72 -6.77 -19.12 3.67
CA ALA A 72 -5.78 -19.64 4.60
C ALA A 72 -6.26 -20.92 5.30
N ASP A 73 -7.54 -21.00 5.68
CA ASP A 73 -8.15 -22.21 6.26
C ASP A 73 -8.18 -23.37 5.24
N ALA A 74 -8.43 -23.09 3.96
CA ALA A 74 -8.37 -24.10 2.91
C ALA A 74 -6.96 -24.66 2.74
N TRP A 75 -5.94 -23.80 2.67
CA TRP A 75 -4.54 -24.24 2.66
C TRP A 75 -4.17 -25.05 3.91
N ALA A 76 -4.60 -24.60 5.10
CA ALA A 76 -4.34 -25.30 6.36
C ALA A 76 -4.97 -26.69 6.37
N ALA A 77 -6.19 -26.84 5.83
CA ALA A 77 -6.88 -28.13 5.72
C ALA A 77 -6.18 -29.10 4.75
N GLU A 78 -5.59 -28.59 3.66
CA GLU A 78 -4.87 -29.40 2.66
C GLU A 78 -3.50 -29.86 3.19
N THR A 79 -2.80 -28.99 3.92
CA THR A 79 -1.40 -29.23 4.36
C THR A 79 -1.31 -29.82 5.76
N GLY A 80 -2.39 -29.75 6.57
CA GLY A 80 -2.42 -30.15 7.97
C GLY A 80 -1.81 -29.11 8.92
N ASN A 81 -1.44 -27.92 8.42
CA ASN A 81 -0.99 -26.79 9.22
C ASN A 81 -2.16 -26.12 9.97
N THR A 82 -1.87 -25.11 10.79
CA THR A 82 -2.88 -24.26 11.40
C THR A 82 -2.52 -22.81 11.18
N VAL A 83 -3.53 -21.94 11.10
CA VAL A 83 -3.34 -20.49 10.92
C VAL A 83 -4.15 -19.74 11.97
N GLU A 84 -3.58 -18.63 12.48
CA GLU A 84 -4.31 -17.66 13.29
C GLU A 84 -4.20 -16.30 12.60
N ILE A 85 -5.34 -15.73 12.18
CA ILE A 85 -5.37 -14.44 11.51
C ILE A 85 -5.80 -13.35 12.49
N VAL A 86 -4.96 -12.34 12.63
CA VAL A 86 -5.21 -11.15 13.44
C VAL A 86 -5.39 -9.95 12.52
N VAL A 87 -6.51 -9.25 12.66
CA VAL A 87 -6.74 -7.98 11.96
C VAL A 87 -6.15 -6.84 12.79
N ALA A 88 -5.16 -6.17 12.24
CA ALA A 88 -4.49 -5.06 12.90
C ALA A 88 -5.39 -3.82 12.97
N GLN A 89 -5.38 -3.10 14.10
CA GLN A 89 -5.95 -1.76 14.18
C GLN A 89 -4.98 -0.70 13.64
N ASP A 90 -3.69 -0.94 13.84
CA ASP A 90 -2.56 -0.17 13.30
C ASP A 90 -1.44 -1.16 13.04
N ILE A 91 -1.33 -1.61 11.78
CA ILE A 91 -0.38 -2.65 11.40
C ILE A 91 1.06 -2.18 11.56
N ALA A 92 1.36 -0.91 11.28
CA ALA A 92 2.69 -0.36 11.40
C ALA A 92 3.17 -0.37 12.87
N GLN A 93 2.29 0.02 13.79
CA GLN A 93 2.59 -0.02 15.22
C GLN A 93 2.75 -1.46 15.72
N GLN A 94 1.86 -2.37 15.31
CA GLN A 94 1.89 -3.76 15.77
C GLN A 94 3.11 -4.51 15.24
N LEU A 95 3.48 -4.34 13.96
CA LEU A 95 4.71 -4.89 13.41
C LEU A 95 5.95 -4.35 14.13
N SER A 96 6.04 -3.03 14.32
CA SER A 96 7.16 -2.41 15.04
C SER A 96 7.30 -2.96 16.47
N GLN A 97 6.18 -3.19 17.18
CA GLN A 97 6.19 -3.78 18.51
C GLN A 97 6.58 -5.26 18.49
N GLY A 98 6.08 -6.04 17.52
CA GLY A 98 6.41 -7.46 17.34
C GLY A 98 7.90 -7.66 17.10
N PHE A 99 8.48 -6.94 16.15
CA PHE A 99 9.91 -7.00 15.85
C PHE A 99 10.78 -6.51 17.02
N ALA A 100 10.42 -5.39 17.65
CA ALA A 100 11.14 -4.89 18.82
C ALA A 100 11.05 -5.85 20.03
N GLY A 101 9.97 -6.60 20.15
CA GLY A 101 9.72 -7.58 21.20
C GLY A 101 10.36 -8.96 20.91
N GLY A 102 10.89 -9.21 19.71
CA GLY A 102 11.42 -10.50 19.28
C GLY A 102 10.33 -11.57 19.11
N ASN A 103 9.10 -11.16 18.80
CA ASN A 103 7.97 -12.04 18.53
C ASN A 103 7.08 -11.43 17.42
N PRO A 104 7.63 -11.26 16.20
CA PRO A 104 6.84 -10.80 15.07
C PRO A 104 5.85 -11.89 14.62
N PRO A 105 4.78 -11.54 13.88
CA PRO A 105 3.96 -12.53 13.17
C PRO A 105 4.80 -13.23 12.10
N ASP A 106 4.47 -14.48 11.77
CA ASP A 106 5.17 -15.24 10.72
C ASP A 106 4.94 -14.62 9.33
N VAL A 107 3.68 -14.29 9.03
CA VAL A 107 3.26 -13.69 7.75
C VAL A 107 2.48 -12.41 8.02
N PHE A 108 2.69 -11.38 7.22
CA PHE A 108 2.00 -10.12 7.43
C PHE A 108 1.86 -9.29 6.16
N TYR A 109 0.86 -8.40 6.14
CA TYR A 109 0.80 -7.34 5.14
C TYR A 109 1.88 -6.30 5.41
N LEU A 110 2.65 -6.00 4.39
CA LEU A 110 3.66 -4.96 4.45
C LEU A 110 3.39 -3.90 3.38
N ASP A 111 3.19 -2.69 3.84
CA ASP A 111 3.03 -1.53 2.97
C ASP A 111 4.32 -1.22 2.20
N ALA A 112 4.18 -0.96 0.90
CA ALA A 112 5.30 -0.67 0.03
C ALA A 112 6.16 0.53 0.50
N ALA A 113 5.54 1.55 1.10
CA ALA A 113 6.26 2.71 1.61
C ALA A 113 7.16 2.41 2.83
N ARG A 114 6.98 1.26 3.48
CA ARG A 114 7.76 0.83 4.65
C ARG A 114 8.69 -0.34 4.34
N PHE A 115 8.55 -0.93 3.17
CA PHE A 115 9.27 -2.13 2.78
C PHE A 115 10.79 -1.97 2.91
N ALA A 116 11.35 -0.87 2.39
CA ALA A 116 12.80 -0.66 2.40
C ALA A 116 13.40 -0.61 3.82
N ASP A 117 12.69 -0.03 4.79
CA ASP A 117 13.14 0.02 6.18
C ASP A 117 13.21 -1.38 6.80
N TYR A 118 12.22 -2.25 6.52
CA TYR A 118 12.19 -3.62 7.02
C TYR A 118 13.22 -4.52 6.33
N ALA A 119 13.45 -4.34 5.02
CA ALA A 119 14.48 -5.05 4.28
C ALA A 119 15.88 -4.64 4.76
N ALA A 120 16.14 -3.34 4.87
CA ALA A 120 17.44 -2.80 5.27
C ALA A 120 17.87 -3.22 6.70
N ASN A 121 16.92 -3.37 7.62
CA ASN A 121 17.22 -3.78 9.00
C ASN A 121 17.24 -5.30 9.21
N GLY A 122 17.00 -6.10 8.16
CA GLY A 122 17.03 -7.56 8.21
C GLY A 122 15.83 -8.20 8.89
N SER A 123 14.67 -7.51 8.94
CA SER A 123 13.43 -8.04 9.51
C SER A 123 12.71 -9.02 8.60
N LEU A 124 13.00 -8.99 7.29
CA LEU A 124 12.30 -9.79 6.28
C LEU A 124 13.11 -10.99 5.82
N GLU A 125 12.45 -12.12 5.66
CA GLU A 125 12.98 -13.27 4.93
C GLU A 125 12.91 -12.98 3.42
N PRO A 126 14.02 -13.09 2.66
CA PRO A 126 14.03 -12.92 1.21
C PRO A 126 13.57 -14.22 0.52
N TYR A 127 12.30 -14.34 0.25
CA TYR A 127 11.70 -15.58 -0.27
C TYR A 127 11.06 -15.47 -1.66
N ALA A 128 10.90 -14.25 -2.19
CA ALA A 128 10.07 -14.04 -3.37
C ALA A 128 10.49 -14.86 -4.61
N ASP A 129 11.79 -15.11 -4.77
CA ASP A 129 12.34 -15.94 -5.85
C ASP A 129 12.05 -17.46 -5.69
N GLN A 130 11.52 -17.88 -4.53
CA GLN A 130 11.09 -19.26 -4.29
C GLN A 130 9.63 -19.49 -4.68
N ILE A 131 8.89 -18.43 -5.00
CA ILE A 131 7.49 -18.52 -5.47
C ILE A 131 7.46 -18.97 -6.93
N GLU A 132 6.65 -19.97 -7.22
CA GLU A 132 6.48 -20.47 -8.60
C GLU A 132 5.93 -19.36 -9.51
N ASP A 133 6.49 -19.25 -10.71
CA ASP A 133 6.13 -18.23 -11.69
C ASP A 133 6.22 -16.79 -11.14
N PHE A 134 7.26 -16.49 -10.33
CA PHE A 134 7.47 -15.13 -9.79
C PHE A 134 7.50 -14.05 -10.89
N GLU A 135 7.99 -14.38 -12.08
CA GLU A 135 8.01 -13.47 -13.22
C GLU A 135 6.61 -13.14 -13.79
N ASP A 136 5.57 -13.85 -13.38
CA ASP A 136 4.17 -13.58 -13.74
C ASP A 136 3.56 -12.40 -12.93
N PHE A 137 4.21 -11.96 -11.86
CA PHE A 137 3.81 -10.71 -11.22
C PHE A 137 4.27 -9.51 -12.06
N TYR A 138 3.44 -8.46 -12.14
CA TYR A 138 3.80 -7.24 -12.88
C TYR A 138 5.18 -6.73 -12.48
N GLU A 139 6.02 -6.41 -13.48
CA GLU A 139 7.41 -5.99 -13.24
C GLU A 139 7.52 -4.79 -12.27
N PRO A 140 6.71 -3.71 -12.39
CA PRO A 140 6.77 -2.60 -11.44
C PRO A 140 6.46 -3.01 -10.00
N LEU A 141 5.55 -3.98 -9.80
CA LEU A 141 5.24 -4.52 -8.46
C LEU A 141 6.41 -5.31 -7.88
N ARG A 142 7.06 -6.15 -8.71
CA ARG A 142 8.26 -6.89 -8.29
C ARG A 142 9.40 -5.95 -7.91
N GLN A 143 9.62 -4.89 -8.69
CA GLN A 143 10.62 -3.86 -8.41
C GLN A 143 10.35 -3.13 -7.09
N THR A 144 9.08 -2.86 -6.78
CA THR A 144 8.67 -2.22 -5.52
C THR A 144 9.14 -3.01 -4.28
N PHE A 145 9.16 -4.36 -4.37
CA PHE A 145 9.56 -5.24 -3.27
C PHE A 145 10.93 -5.89 -3.47
N THR A 146 11.78 -5.22 -4.23
CA THR A 146 13.20 -5.54 -4.41
C THR A 146 14.06 -4.51 -3.69
N PHE A 147 14.99 -4.96 -2.86
CA PHE A 147 15.97 -4.12 -2.16
C PHE A 147 17.38 -4.70 -2.38
N GLU A 148 18.33 -3.84 -2.80
CA GLU A 148 19.73 -4.26 -3.11
C GLU A 148 19.78 -5.50 -4.03
N GLU A 149 19.02 -5.49 -5.14
CA GLU A 149 18.91 -6.58 -6.13
C GLU A 149 18.29 -7.89 -5.58
N THR A 150 17.76 -7.89 -4.36
CA THR A 150 17.12 -9.06 -3.74
C THR A 150 15.60 -8.83 -3.66
N ALA A 151 14.82 -9.75 -4.22
CA ALA A 151 13.37 -9.76 -4.08
C ALA A 151 12.99 -10.39 -2.73
N TYR A 152 12.31 -9.63 -1.88
CA TYR A 152 11.97 -10.07 -0.52
C TYR A 152 10.59 -10.65 -0.41
N CYS A 153 9.57 -9.97 -0.93
CA CYS A 153 8.20 -10.45 -0.80
C CYS A 153 7.40 -10.28 -2.09
N VAL A 154 6.33 -11.05 -2.24
CA VAL A 154 5.46 -10.98 -3.41
C VAL A 154 4.30 -10.03 -3.18
N PRO A 155 3.91 -9.23 -4.19
CA PRO A 155 2.76 -8.34 -4.10
C PRO A 155 1.46 -9.13 -3.96
N LYS A 156 0.62 -8.76 -2.98
CA LYS A 156 -0.65 -9.48 -2.75
C LYS A 156 -1.74 -9.10 -3.76
N ASP A 157 -1.80 -7.83 -4.10
CA ASP A 157 -2.74 -7.18 -5.00
C ASP A 157 -2.19 -5.82 -5.39
N PHE A 158 -2.90 -5.08 -6.22
CA PHE A 158 -2.54 -3.70 -6.50
C PHE A 158 -3.72 -2.84 -6.93
N SER A 159 -3.49 -1.55 -7.02
CA SER A 159 -4.32 -0.58 -7.71
C SER A 159 -3.44 0.44 -8.41
N THR A 160 -3.95 1.05 -9.47
CA THR A 160 -3.34 2.22 -10.12
C THR A 160 -4.35 3.36 -10.15
N LEU A 161 -3.92 4.55 -10.55
CA LEU A 161 -4.81 5.68 -10.74
C LEU A 161 -5.35 5.70 -12.16
N ALA A 162 -6.62 6.11 -12.27
CA ALA A 162 -7.28 6.43 -13.52
C ALA A 162 -7.95 7.81 -13.43
N LEU A 163 -8.45 8.32 -14.54
CA LEU A 163 -9.30 9.50 -14.61
C LEU A 163 -10.75 9.04 -14.62
N GLU A 164 -11.49 9.31 -13.55
CA GLU A 164 -12.92 9.07 -13.48
C GLU A 164 -13.69 10.30 -13.93
N ILE A 165 -14.67 10.08 -14.81
CA ILE A 165 -15.46 11.12 -15.46
C ILE A 165 -16.95 10.86 -15.20
N ARG A 166 -17.66 11.82 -14.63
CA ARG A 166 -19.12 11.75 -14.48
C ARG A 166 -19.80 11.87 -15.84
N THR A 167 -20.59 10.88 -16.23
CA THR A 167 -21.27 10.86 -17.53
C THR A 167 -22.36 11.94 -17.63
N ASP A 168 -23.07 12.23 -16.54
CA ASP A 168 -24.09 13.29 -16.50
C ASP A 168 -23.50 14.69 -16.75
N SER A 169 -22.33 14.98 -16.15
CA SER A 169 -21.64 16.26 -16.34
C SER A 169 -21.01 16.37 -17.72
N TRP A 170 -20.50 15.26 -18.24
CA TRP A 170 -19.92 15.14 -19.57
C TRP A 170 -20.95 15.42 -20.66
N GLU A 171 -22.08 14.74 -20.60
CA GLU A 171 -23.20 14.93 -21.54
C GLU A 171 -23.82 16.34 -21.45
N ALA A 172 -23.97 16.88 -20.23
CA ALA A 172 -24.50 18.22 -20.03
C ALA A 172 -23.60 19.32 -20.65
N ALA A 173 -22.29 19.09 -20.70
CA ALA A 173 -21.33 19.95 -21.37
C ALA A 173 -21.30 19.76 -22.90
N GLY A 174 -22.00 18.74 -23.43
CA GLY A 174 -22.03 18.39 -24.86
C GLY A 174 -20.78 17.68 -25.34
N LEU A 175 -19.99 17.11 -24.42
CA LEU A 175 -18.79 16.33 -24.71
C LEU A 175 -19.16 14.90 -25.13
N THR A 176 -18.27 14.26 -25.89
CA THR A 176 -18.42 12.93 -26.45
C THR A 176 -17.17 12.09 -26.20
N ASP A 177 -17.17 10.81 -26.55
CA ASP A 177 -16.00 9.93 -26.43
C ASP A 177 -14.75 10.49 -27.17
N ALA A 178 -14.95 11.32 -28.20
CA ALA A 178 -13.86 11.94 -28.93
C ALA A 178 -13.18 13.10 -28.17
N ASP A 179 -13.81 13.55 -27.09
CA ASP A 179 -13.30 14.64 -26.25
C ASP A 179 -12.62 14.11 -24.98
N ILE A 180 -12.55 12.77 -24.77
CA ILE A 180 -11.82 12.16 -23.66
C ILE A 180 -10.38 12.60 -23.73
N PRO A 181 -9.84 13.26 -22.67
CA PRO A 181 -8.50 13.84 -22.74
C PRO A 181 -7.43 12.75 -22.77
N THR A 182 -6.51 12.86 -23.72
CA THR A 182 -5.37 11.97 -23.90
C THR A 182 -4.04 12.67 -23.60
N THR A 183 -4.06 13.98 -23.44
CA THR A 183 -2.89 14.83 -23.13
C THR A 183 -3.22 15.81 -22.00
N TRP A 184 -2.18 16.38 -21.38
CA TRP A 184 -2.34 17.42 -20.36
C TRP A 184 -3.07 18.67 -20.85
N ASP A 185 -2.83 19.09 -22.09
CA ASP A 185 -3.51 20.25 -22.67
C ASP A 185 -5.00 19.96 -22.82
N GLU A 186 -5.36 18.78 -23.32
CA GLU A 186 -6.76 18.35 -23.41
C GLU A 186 -7.43 18.23 -22.05
N LEU A 187 -6.71 17.70 -21.02
CA LEU A 187 -7.22 17.65 -19.66
C LEU A 187 -7.52 19.06 -19.11
N ALA A 188 -6.63 20.01 -19.36
CA ALA A 188 -6.82 21.39 -18.93
C ALA A 188 -8.06 22.03 -19.59
N ASP A 189 -8.25 21.83 -20.89
CA ASP A 189 -9.39 22.34 -21.66
C ASP A 189 -10.71 21.72 -21.20
N VAL A 190 -10.74 20.42 -20.99
CA VAL A 190 -11.91 19.69 -20.50
C VAL A 190 -12.23 20.08 -19.05
N ALA A 191 -11.24 20.15 -18.17
CA ALA A 191 -11.44 20.59 -16.79
C ALA A 191 -12.01 22.02 -16.72
N GLN A 192 -11.53 22.92 -17.58
CA GLN A 192 -12.08 24.27 -17.68
C GLN A 192 -13.51 24.26 -18.20
N THR A 193 -13.84 23.45 -19.22
CA THR A 193 -15.17 23.30 -19.83
C THR A 193 -16.18 22.78 -18.81
N LEU A 194 -15.78 21.79 -17.99
CA LEU A 194 -16.63 21.18 -16.97
C LEU A 194 -16.75 22.03 -15.69
N THR A 195 -15.94 23.08 -15.53
CA THR A 195 -16.01 23.96 -14.37
C THR A 195 -17.17 24.94 -14.50
N THR A 196 -18.07 24.88 -13.53
CA THR A 196 -19.27 25.75 -13.44
C THR A 196 -19.24 26.53 -12.11
N GLY A 197 -20.32 27.28 -11.82
CA GLY A 197 -20.46 27.96 -10.52
C GLY A 197 -20.67 27.01 -9.34
N GLU A 198 -21.08 25.77 -9.59
CA GLU A 198 -21.46 24.78 -8.57
C GLU A 198 -20.56 23.55 -8.56
N GLN A 199 -19.87 23.24 -9.67
CA GLN A 199 -19.04 22.07 -9.86
C GLN A 199 -17.65 22.47 -10.36
N THR A 200 -16.62 21.85 -9.83
CA THR A 200 -15.22 21.98 -10.32
C THR A 200 -14.96 20.89 -11.36
N GLY A 201 -14.26 21.25 -12.44
CA GLY A 201 -13.96 20.30 -13.52
C GLY A 201 -13.13 19.11 -13.02
N LEU A 202 -12.08 19.36 -12.22
CA LEU A 202 -11.20 18.32 -11.68
C LEU A 202 -11.00 18.54 -10.17
N VAL A 203 -11.17 17.50 -9.35
CA VAL A 203 -10.79 17.51 -7.93
C VAL A 203 -9.91 16.30 -7.65
N ILE A 204 -8.70 16.53 -7.15
CA ILE A 204 -7.75 15.47 -6.78
C ILE A 204 -7.21 15.70 -5.37
N GLY A 205 -6.73 14.65 -4.72
CA GLY A 205 -6.00 14.74 -3.45
C GLY A 205 -4.77 15.64 -3.54
N ASP A 206 -4.45 16.28 -2.45
CA ASP A 206 -3.41 17.31 -2.29
C ASP A 206 -2.05 16.75 -1.85
N THR A 207 -1.82 15.46 -2.06
CA THR A 207 -0.58 14.77 -1.68
C THR A 207 0.13 14.16 -2.89
N ARG A 208 1.37 13.71 -2.67
CA ARG A 208 2.15 12.97 -3.67
C ARG A 208 1.40 11.79 -4.27
N ASP A 209 0.47 11.17 -3.53
CA ASP A 209 -0.28 9.99 -3.97
C ASP A 209 -1.26 10.27 -5.13
N ARG A 210 -1.43 11.51 -5.53
CA ARG A 210 -2.15 11.94 -6.75
C ARG A 210 -1.26 12.81 -7.63
N ILE A 211 -0.62 13.80 -7.03
CA ILE A 211 0.25 14.77 -7.72
C ILE A 211 1.46 14.07 -8.36
N GLY A 212 1.99 13.01 -7.72
CA GLY A 212 3.11 12.22 -8.21
C GLY A 212 2.89 11.59 -9.59
N ALA A 213 1.65 11.26 -9.97
CA ALA A 213 1.36 10.75 -11.30
C ALA A 213 1.79 11.75 -12.40
N PHE A 214 1.58 13.03 -12.17
CA PHE A 214 2.01 14.08 -13.09
C PHE A 214 3.54 14.24 -13.12
N MET A 215 4.22 14.01 -11.97
CA MET A 215 5.69 13.99 -11.96
C MET A 215 6.22 12.86 -12.85
N VAL A 216 5.66 11.67 -12.75
CA VAL A 216 6.01 10.50 -13.59
C VAL A 216 5.72 10.80 -15.07
N GLN A 217 4.57 11.36 -15.39
CA GLN A 217 4.19 11.73 -16.76
C GLN A 217 5.10 12.81 -17.37
N ALA A 218 5.72 13.63 -16.54
CA ALA A 218 6.74 14.58 -16.97
C ALA A 218 8.12 13.93 -17.16
N GLY A 219 8.32 12.69 -16.71
CA GLY A 219 9.60 11.99 -16.72
C GLY A 219 10.46 12.24 -15.48
N GLY A 220 9.87 12.76 -14.40
CA GLY A 220 10.52 13.02 -13.13
C GLY A 220 10.09 12.02 -12.05
N TRP A 221 10.88 11.94 -11.00
CA TRP A 221 10.55 11.25 -9.74
C TRP A 221 11.41 11.79 -8.60
N VAL A 222 11.20 11.29 -7.38
CA VAL A 222 11.94 11.75 -6.18
C VAL A 222 13.34 11.16 -6.13
N ILE A 223 13.47 9.88 -6.48
CA ILE A 223 14.72 9.12 -6.49
C ILE A 223 14.87 8.49 -7.88
N GLY A 224 16.08 8.54 -8.44
CA GLY A 224 16.38 7.92 -9.71
C GLY A 224 16.37 6.40 -9.68
N ASP A 225 16.41 5.78 -10.86
CA ASP A 225 16.34 4.32 -11.05
C ASP A 225 17.46 3.55 -10.34
N ASP A 226 18.54 4.22 -9.96
CA ASP A 226 19.64 3.64 -9.18
C ASP A 226 19.31 3.48 -7.69
N GLY A 227 18.13 3.93 -7.24
CA GLY A 227 17.66 3.87 -5.86
C GLY A 227 18.41 4.77 -4.86
N THR A 228 19.40 5.54 -5.32
CA THR A 228 20.31 6.32 -4.47
C THR A 228 20.47 7.78 -4.86
N THR A 229 20.26 8.12 -6.11
CA THR A 229 20.35 9.50 -6.59
C THR A 229 19.04 10.25 -6.35
N VAL A 230 19.07 11.31 -5.56
CA VAL A 230 17.90 12.18 -5.35
C VAL A 230 17.72 13.08 -6.59
N THR A 231 16.53 13.04 -7.19
CA THR A 231 16.18 13.76 -8.43
C THR A 231 14.96 14.66 -8.25
N ALA A 232 14.63 14.98 -6.99
CA ALA A 232 13.40 15.66 -6.62
C ALA A 232 13.26 17.06 -7.24
N ASP A 233 14.35 17.86 -7.36
CA ASP A 233 14.34 19.20 -7.91
C ASP A 233 14.61 19.26 -9.43
N SER A 234 14.35 18.15 -10.13
CA SER A 234 14.52 18.07 -11.59
C SER A 234 13.61 19.05 -12.35
N PRO A 235 13.99 19.45 -13.57
CA PRO A 235 13.14 20.27 -14.43
C PRO A 235 11.78 19.62 -14.74
N GLU A 236 11.75 18.30 -14.86
CA GLU A 236 10.57 17.50 -15.15
C GLU A 236 9.56 17.59 -13.99
N ASN A 237 10.01 17.41 -12.74
CA ASN A 237 9.18 17.60 -11.56
C ASN A 237 8.67 19.04 -11.44
N ALA A 238 9.52 20.02 -11.77
CA ALA A 238 9.12 21.43 -11.78
C ALA A 238 8.04 21.73 -12.83
N GLU A 239 8.12 21.12 -14.02
CA GLU A 239 7.10 21.19 -15.06
C GLU A 239 5.77 20.64 -14.60
N ALA A 240 5.77 19.46 -13.96
CA ALA A 240 4.56 18.84 -13.41
C ALA A 240 3.87 19.71 -12.36
N LEU A 241 4.62 20.23 -11.40
CA LEU A 241 4.04 21.11 -10.37
C LEU A 241 3.59 22.45 -10.94
N ALA A 242 4.28 22.99 -11.96
CA ALA A 242 3.86 24.22 -12.62
C ALA A 242 2.57 24.03 -13.41
N TYR A 243 2.38 22.89 -14.09
CA TYR A 243 1.15 22.53 -14.78
C TYR A 243 -0.04 22.49 -13.80
N LEU A 244 0.08 21.71 -12.72
CA LEU A 244 -0.99 21.60 -11.71
C LEU A 244 -1.28 22.94 -11.03
N LYS A 245 -0.26 23.75 -10.74
CA LYS A 245 -0.44 25.09 -10.20
C LYS A 245 -1.24 25.96 -11.16
N GLY A 246 -1.00 25.87 -12.47
CA GLY A 246 -1.78 26.57 -13.49
C GLY A 246 -3.26 26.22 -13.44
N LEU A 247 -3.61 24.95 -13.30
CA LEU A 247 -5.00 24.49 -13.14
C LEU A 247 -5.65 24.98 -11.84
N LEU A 248 -4.89 24.99 -10.72
CA LEU A 248 -5.34 25.53 -9.45
C LEU A 248 -5.61 27.03 -9.52
N GLU A 249 -4.72 27.80 -10.17
CA GLU A 249 -4.86 29.24 -10.38
C GLU A 249 -6.05 29.57 -11.32
N ALA A 250 -6.28 28.74 -12.34
CA ALA A 250 -7.42 28.85 -13.23
C ALA A 250 -8.75 28.48 -12.52
N GLY A 251 -8.69 27.73 -11.41
CA GLY A 251 -9.85 27.26 -10.67
C GLY A 251 -10.55 26.05 -11.30
N SER A 252 -9.96 25.46 -12.36
CA SER A 252 -10.43 24.22 -12.99
C SER A 252 -10.00 22.96 -12.23
N LEU A 253 -8.97 23.04 -11.41
CA LEU A 253 -8.55 22.08 -10.40
C LEU A 253 -8.78 22.64 -9.01
N LYS A 254 -9.27 21.80 -8.09
CA LYS A 254 -9.31 22.07 -6.65
C LYS A 254 -8.93 20.84 -5.86
N TYR A 255 -8.52 21.07 -4.63
CA TYR A 255 -8.36 20.03 -3.63
C TYR A 255 -9.68 19.74 -2.92
N PRO A 256 -9.90 18.53 -2.40
CA PRO A 256 -11.16 18.15 -1.76
C PRO A 256 -11.62 19.12 -0.66
N SER A 257 -10.69 19.58 0.19
CA SER A 257 -10.97 20.55 1.26
C SER A 257 -11.51 21.90 0.77
N GLN A 258 -11.21 22.29 -0.47
CA GLN A 258 -11.66 23.53 -1.10
C GLN A 258 -13.12 23.44 -1.64
N VAL A 259 -13.66 22.22 -1.66
CA VAL A 259 -15.04 21.91 -2.07
C VAL A 259 -15.82 21.20 -0.96
N ASP A 260 -15.39 21.37 0.31
CA ASP A 260 -16.01 20.76 1.50
C ASP A 260 -16.18 19.24 1.36
N SER A 261 -15.12 18.54 0.94
CA SER A 261 -15.06 17.08 0.81
C SER A 261 -13.81 16.54 1.49
N GLY A 262 -13.88 15.33 2.01
CA GLY A 262 -12.76 14.67 2.68
C GLY A 262 -11.74 14.08 1.70
N TRP A 263 -12.19 13.69 0.50
CA TRP A 263 -11.36 13.12 -0.57
C TRP A 263 -12.00 13.29 -1.95
N GLY A 264 -11.23 12.95 -3.01
CA GLY A 264 -11.67 13.13 -4.40
C GLY A 264 -12.95 12.38 -4.74
N GLY A 265 -13.07 11.12 -4.31
CA GLY A 265 -14.26 10.30 -4.56
C GLY A 265 -15.53 10.83 -3.87
N GLU A 266 -15.44 11.46 -2.69
CA GLU A 266 -16.59 12.13 -2.08
C GLU A 266 -16.99 13.39 -2.89
N ALA A 267 -16.01 14.18 -3.33
CA ALA A 267 -16.31 15.34 -4.18
C ALA A 267 -16.98 14.92 -5.49
N PHE A 268 -16.52 13.82 -6.07
CA PHE A 268 -17.05 13.20 -7.27
C PHE A 268 -18.46 12.66 -7.06
N GLY A 269 -18.67 11.81 -6.05
CA GLY A 269 -19.96 11.20 -5.72
C GLY A 269 -21.04 12.22 -5.39
N THR A 270 -20.68 13.30 -4.69
CA THR A 270 -21.62 14.39 -4.33
C THR A 270 -21.83 15.40 -5.46
N GLY A 271 -21.20 15.23 -6.64
CA GLY A 271 -21.35 16.11 -7.80
C GLY A 271 -20.62 17.46 -7.69
N LYS A 272 -19.71 17.61 -6.72
CA LYS A 272 -18.85 18.80 -6.59
C LYS A 272 -17.66 18.78 -7.55
N ALA A 273 -17.30 17.60 -8.04
CA ALA A 273 -16.30 17.35 -9.08
C ALA A 273 -16.94 16.69 -10.28
N ALA A 274 -16.62 17.16 -11.49
CA ALA A 274 -17.00 16.49 -12.74
C ALA A 274 -16.03 15.34 -13.06
N MET A 275 -14.78 15.50 -12.69
CA MET A 275 -13.71 14.49 -12.83
C MET A 275 -12.91 14.38 -11.54
N THR A 276 -12.37 13.20 -11.30
CA THR A 276 -11.39 12.96 -10.23
C THR A 276 -10.29 12.02 -10.72
N ILE A 277 -9.19 11.92 -9.98
CA ILE A 277 -8.15 10.93 -10.19
C ILE A 277 -8.05 10.11 -8.91
N GLU A 278 -8.46 8.84 -8.99
CA GLU A 278 -8.49 7.91 -7.89
C GLU A 278 -8.03 6.52 -8.34
N GLY A 279 -7.92 5.58 -7.41
CA GLY A 279 -7.71 4.18 -7.74
C GLY A 279 -9.01 3.40 -7.82
N ASN A 280 -8.93 2.10 -8.18
CA ASN A 280 -10.11 1.26 -8.35
C ASN A 280 -10.97 1.08 -7.07
N TRP A 281 -10.46 1.48 -5.90
CA TRP A 281 -11.25 1.58 -4.66
C TRP A 281 -12.45 2.53 -4.76
N ILE A 282 -12.44 3.48 -5.71
CA ILE A 282 -13.56 4.40 -5.93
C ILE A 282 -14.84 3.64 -6.28
N ARG A 283 -14.73 2.48 -6.96
CA ARG A 283 -15.87 1.63 -7.29
C ARG A 283 -16.67 1.23 -6.05
N GLY A 284 -16.00 0.87 -4.96
CA GLY A 284 -16.65 0.54 -3.70
C GLY A 284 -17.48 1.69 -3.15
N ALA A 285 -16.92 2.91 -3.17
CA ALA A 285 -17.63 4.11 -2.72
C ALA A 285 -18.81 4.46 -3.65
N MET A 286 -18.62 4.39 -4.98
CA MET A 286 -19.73 4.65 -5.92
C MET A 286 -20.85 3.63 -5.76
N THR A 287 -20.52 2.35 -5.59
CA THR A 287 -21.56 1.30 -5.42
C THR A 287 -22.33 1.44 -4.11
N ASN A 288 -21.65 1.76 -3.01
CA ASN A 288 -22.26 1.72 -1.68
C ASN A 288 -22.85 3.07 -1.24
N ASP A 289 -22.15 4.17 -1.53
CA ASP A 289 -22.50 5.50 -1.01
C ASP A 289 -23.16 6.38 -2.07
N TYR A 290 -22.86 6.17 -3.37
CA TYR A 290 -23.33 7.00 -4.48
C TYR A 290 -23.86 6.16 -5.66
N PRO A 291 -24.81 5.22 -5.45
CA PRO A 291 -25.24 4.25 -6.46
C PRO A 291 -25.95 4.86 -7.68
N ASP A 292 -26.36 6.12 -7.60
CA ASP A 292 -27.01 6.85 -8.70
C ASP A 292 -25.99 7.59 -9.59
N VAL A 293 -24.68 7.48 -9.32
CA VAL A 293 -23.64 8.14 -10.11
C VAL A 293 -23.17 7.21 -11.22
N ASP A 294 -23.49 7.55 -12.45
CA ASP A 294 -22.91 6.92 -13.62
C ASP A 294 -21.57 7.60 -13.97
N TYR A 295 -20.53 6.80 -14.21
CA TYR A 295 -19.21 7.29 -14.55
C TYR A 295 -18.46 6.35 -15.47
N MET A 296 -17.40 6.84 -16.08
CA MET A 296 -16.42 6.04 -16.80
C MET A 296 -15.03 6.27 -16.18
N ALA A 297 -14.20 5.22 -16.17
CA ALA A 297 -12.79 5.30 -15.84
C ALA A 297 -11.97 5.16 -17.12
N VAL A 298 -11.05 6.10 -17.34
CA VAL A 298 -10.14 6.11 -18.51
C VAL A 298 -8.70 6.23 -18.05
N GLU A 299 -7.74 5.78 -18.88
CA GLU A 299 -6.32 5.98 -18.57
C GLU A 299 -6.02 7.47 -18.34
N LEU A 300 -5.07 7.78 -17.45
CA LEU A 300 -4.62 9.15 -17.24
C LEU A 300 -4.05 9.71 -18.55
N PRO A 301 -4.30 11.00 -18.85
CA PRO A 301 -3.71 11.67 -20.01
C PRO A 301 -2.17 11.64 -19.96
N GLU A 302 -1.54 11.48 -21.12
CA GLU A 302 -0.10 11.49 -21.23
C GLU A 302 0.48 12.90 -20.95
N GLY A 303 1.60 12.92 -20.23
CA GLY A 303 2.40 14.12 -20.08
C GLY A 303 3.54 14.20 -21.11
N PRO A 304 4.48 15.15 -20.93
CA PRO A 304 5.60 15.36 -21.85
C PRO A 304 6.48 14.13 -22.10
N ALA A 305 6.62 13.25 -21.11
CA ALA A 305 7.41 12.01 -21.23
C ALA A 305 6.56 10.78 -21.62
N GLY A 306 5.24 10.90 -21.69
CA GLY A 306 4.32 9.83 -22.06
C GLY A 306 3.37 9.43 -20.94
N LYS A 307 2.96 8.15 -20.95
CA LYS A 307 2.09 7.56 -19.92
C LYS A 307 2.79 7.53 -18.57
N GLY A 308 2.01 7.71 -17.52
CA GLY A 308 2.47 7.59 -16.14
C GLY A 308 1.28 7.54 -15.20
N THR A 309 1.35 6.65 -14.24
CA THR A 309 0.42 6.54 -13.12
C THR A 309 1.18 6.12 -11.88
N LEU A 310 0.53 6.12 -10.72
CA LEU A 310 1.09 5.55 -9.50
C LEU A 310 0.46 4.19 -9.23
N GLN A 311 1.23 3.31 -8.63
CA GLN A 311 0.71 2.04 -8.13
C GLN A 311 0.68 2.02 -6.61
N PHE A 312 -0.34 1.36 -6.08
CA PHE A 312 -0.58 1.15 -4.67
C PHE A 312 -0.66 -0.35 -4.44
N THR A 313 0.18 -0.87 -3.57
CA THR A 313 0.29 -2.30 -3.31
C THR A 313 0.82 -2.55 -1.92
N GLN A 314 0.54 -3.74 -1.43
CA GLN A 314 1.17 -4.33 -0.25
C GLN A 314 1.74 -5.68 -0.65
N CYS A 315 2.70 -6.20 0.10
CA CYS A 315 3.16 -7.57 -0.09
C CYS A 315 2.85 -8.46 1.11
N TRP A 316 2.99 -9.75 0.91
CA TRP A 316 3.03 -10.75 1.95
C TRP A 316 4.44 -10.82 2.52
N GLY A 317 4.73 -10.08 3.61
CA GLY A 317 6.00 -10.17 4.30
C GLY A 317 6.08 -11.45 5.12
N ILE A 318 7.27 -12.06 5.18
CA ILE A 318 7.61 -13.16 6.08
C ILE A 318 8.70 -12.66 7.02
N ALA A 319 8.57 -12.91 8.32
CA ALA A 319 9.57 -12.52 9.30
C ALA A 319 10.85 -13.36 9.12
N ALA A 320 12.01 -12.73 9.13
CA ALA A 320 13.30 -13.44 9.07
C ALA A 320 13.52 -14.40 10.25
N ASP A 321 12.91 -14.10 11.41
CA ASP A 321 12.99 -14.93 12.63
C ASP A 321 11.84 -15.94 12.76
N SER A 322 11.02 -16.17 11.69
CA SER A 322 9.96 -17.18 11.72
C SER A 322 10.56 -18.60 11.83
N ASP A 323 10.06 -19.36 12.80
CA ASP A 323 10.41 -20.78 12.95
C ASP A 323 9.71 -21.69 11.93
N ALA A 324 8.80 -21.12 11.08
CA ALA A 324 7.95 -21.83 10.13
C ALA A 324 8.07 -21.29 8.68
N THR A 325 9.25 -20.82 8.29
CA THR A 325 9.51 -20.16 7.00
C THR A 325 9.04 -20.96 5.80
N GLU A 326 9.31 -22.29 5.75
CA GLU A 326 8.87 -23.13 4.62
C GLU A 326 7.35 -23.18 4.50
N GLN A 327 6.63 -23.28 5.61
CA GLN A 327 5.16 -23.28 5.64
C GLN A 327 4.60 -21.89 5.33
N ALA A 328 5.24 -20.82 5.76
CA ALA A 328 4.89 -19.45 5.42
C ALA A 328 5.01 -19.20 3.91
N ILE A 329 6.11 -19.63 3.28
CA ILE A 329 6.28 -19.55 1.82
C ILE A 329 5.21 -20.36 1.09
N SER A 330 4.91 -21.58 1.55
CA SER A 330 3.85 -22.42 0.97
C SER A 330 2.47 -21.77 1.05
N LEU A 331 2.16 -21.12 2.19
CA LEU A 331 0.91 -20.36 2.34
C LEU A 331 0.86 -19.18 1.37
N VAL A 332 1.92 -18.39 1.28
CA VAL A 332 1.98 -17.23 0.38
C VAL A 332 1.88 -17.68 -1.08
N GLN A 333 2.53 -18.77 -1.46
CA GLN A 333 2.37 -19.38 -2.79
C GLN A 333 0.89 -19.65 -3.08
N TYR A 334 0.19 -20.32 -2.16
CA TYR A 334 -1.24 -20.63 -2.30
C TYR A 334 -2.10 -19.36 -2.42
N LEU A 335 -1.91 -18.39 -1.51
CA LEU A 335 -2.68 -17.15 -1.49
C LEU A 335 -2.48 -16.28 -2.75
N THR A 336 -1.38 -16.49 -3.46
CA THR A 336 -1.05 -15.73 -4.68
C THR A 336 -1.23 -16.54 -5.96
N GLU A 337 -1.82 -17.73 -5.91
CA GLU A 337 -2.27 -18.45 -7.11
C GLU A 337 -3.36 -17.65 -7.84
N VAL A 338 -3.42 -17.81 -9.16
CA VAL A 338 -4.37 -17.09 -10.02
C VAL A 338 -5.82 -17.24 -9.54
N ASP A 339 -6.23 -18.46 -9.19
CA ASP A 339 -7.59 -18.73 -8.74
C ASP A 339 -7.90 -18.02 -7.41
N GLN A 340 -6.92 -17.96 -6.48
CA GLN A 340 -7.07 -17.26 -5.19
C GLN A 340 -7.12 -15.74 -5.37
N GLN A 341 -6.30 -15.19 -6.27
CA GLN A 341 -6.34 -13.77 -6.58
C GLN A 341 -7.65 -13.35 -7.25
N LEU A 342 -8.21 -14.19 -8.15
CA LEU A 342 -9.51 -13.95 -8.76
C LEU A 342 -10.65 -14.07 -7.73
N ALA A 343 -10.58 -14.99 -6.79
CA ALA A 343 -11.54 -15.09 -5.69
C ALA A 343 -11.48 -13.87 -4.76
N ALA A 344 -10.27 -13.36 -4.45
CA ALA A 344 -10.10 -12.13 -3.69
C ALA A 344 -10.67 -10.92 -4.45
N ALA A 345 -10.45 -10.84 -5.76
CA ALA A 345 -11.04 -9.80 -6.62
C ALA A 345 -12.57 -9.82 -6.58
N GLU A 346 -13.19 -10.99 -6.67
CA GLU A 346 -14.64 -11.15 -6.55
C GLU A 346 -15.17 -10.71 -5.19
N ALA A 347 -14.45 -11.08 -4.10
CA ALA A 347 -14.87 -10.84 -2.74
C ALA A 347 -14.79 -9.36 -2.33
N PHE A 348 -13.70 -8.66 -2.64
CA PHE A 348 -13.47 -7.29 -2.16
C PHE A 348 -12.88 -6.31 -3.19
N GLY A 349 -12.78 -6.73 -4.47
CA GLY A 349 -12.60 -5.80 -5.57
C GLY A 349 -11.17 -5.34 -5.84
N VAL A 350 -10.16 -6.02 -5.33
CA VAL A 350 -8.75 -5.73 -5.61
C VAL A 350 -8.33 -6.23 -6.98
N MET A 351 -7.32 -5.61 -7.58
CA MET A 351 -6.74 -6.11 -8.82
C MET A 351 -5.69 -7.18 -8.51
N PRO A 352 -5.68 -8.29 -9.27
CA PRO A 352 -4.69 -9.34 -9.09
C PRO A 352 -3.29 -8.84 -9.47
N SER A 353 -2.28 -9.22 -8.70
CA SER A 353 -0.89 -8.82 -8.94
C SER A 353 -0.18 -9.69 -9.99
N ARG A 354 -0.78 -10.82 -10.43
CA ARG A 354 -0.28 -11.64 -11.53
C ARG A 354 -0.86 -11.19 -12.87
N GLU A 355 -0.01 -11.02 -13.89
CA GLU A 355 -0.41 -10.63 -15.24
C GLU A 355 -1.38 -11.65 -15.86
N SER A 356 -1.15 -12.95 -15.64
CA SER A 356 -1.99 -14.03 -16.16
C SER A 356 -3.43 -14.01 -15.61
N ALA A 357 -3.67 -13.37 -14.44
CA ALA A 357 -5.01 -13.23 -13.86
C ALA A 357 -5.80 -12.04 -14.42
N SER A 358 -5.16 -11.10 -15.14
CA SER A 358 -5.79 -9.85 -15.58
C SER A 358 -6.99 -10.08 -16.52
N ALA A 359 -6.91 -11.07 -17.42
CA ALA A 359 -8.02 -11.40 -18.31
C ALA A 359 -9.26 -11.88 -17.55
N GLY A 360 -9.09 -12.76 -16.56
CA GLY A 360 -10.18 -13.23 -15.70
C GLY A 360 -10.75 -12.13 -14.82
N TYR A 361 -9.91 -11.21 -14.35
CA TYR A 361 -10.35 -10.02 -13.63
C TYR A 361 -11.24 -9.12 -14.51
N LEU A 362 -10.82 -8.83 -15.75
CA LEU A 362 -11.57 -7.98 -16.67
C LEU A 362 -12.87 -8.63 -17.18
N GLU A 363 -13.00 -9.95 -17.13
CA GLU A 363 -14.29 -10.62 -17.36
C GLU A 363 -15.30 -10.30 -16.23
N GLN A 364 -14.81 -10.14 -15.00
CA GLN A 364 -15.65 -9.78 -13.84
C GLN A 364 -15.88 -8.26 -13.75
N PHE A 365 -14.85 -7.46 -14.05
CA PHE A 365 -14.83 -6.01 -13.89
C PHE A 365 -14.37 -5.31 -15.20
N PRO A 366 -15.20 -5.31 -16.25
CA PRO A 366 -14.81 -4.76 -17.56
C PRO A 366 -14.52 -3.25 -17.53
N ASP A 367 -15.13 -2.52 -16.60
CA ASP A 367 -14.96 -1.07 -16.45
C ASP A 367 -13.60 -0.70 -15.80
N ASP A 368 -12.87 -1.67 -15.26
CA ASP A 368 -11.56 -1.45 -14.62
C ASP A 368 -10.38 -1.52 -15.62
N ALA A 369 -10.64 -1.57 -16.93
CA ALA A 369 -9.59 -1.73 -17.95
C ALA A 369 -8.48 -0.66 -17.86
N ALA A 370 -8.85 0.59 -17.52
CA ALA A 370 -7.89 1.69 -17.36
C ALA A 370 -6.93 1.46 -16.18
N PHE A 371 -7.44 0.93 -15.08
CA PHE A 371 -6.61 0.61 -13.90
C PHE A 371 -5.67 -0.55 -14.19
N VAL A 372 -6.16 -1.61 -14.84
CA VAL A 372 -5.34 -2.78 -15.22
C VAL A 372 -4.22 -2.37 -16.17
N ALA A 373 -4.50 -1.53 -17.16
CA ALA A 373 -3.49 -1.02 -18.08
C ALA A 373 -2.36 -0.27 -17.36
N GLY A 374 -2.69 0.44 -16.27
CA GLY A 374 -1.72 1.12 -15.41
C GLY A 374 -0.70 0.18 -14.75
N GLY A 375 -1.00 -1.10 -14.63
CA GLY A 375 -0.07 -2.11 -14.08
C GLY A 375 1.23 -2.26 -14.87
N GLU A 376 1.20 -1.97 -16.17
CA GLU A 376 2.39 -2.09 -17.04
C GLU A 376 3.37 -0.92 -16.88
N TYR A 377 2.89 0.28 -16.46
CA TYR A 377 3.69 1.51 -16.42
C TYR A 377 3.52 2.31 -15.12
N GLY A 378 2.95 1.71 -14.10
CA GLY A 378 2.75 2.35 -12.80
C GLY A 378 4.06 2.54 -12.04
N GLN A 379 4.27 3.74 -11.50
CA GLN A 379 5.40 4.05 -10.63
C GLN A 379 5.08 3.62 -9.20
N GLY A 380 5.94 2.79 -8.62
CA GLY A 380 5.89 2.44 -7.21
C GLY A 380 6.22 3.63 -6.28
N PRO A 381 5.95 3.51 -4.98
CA PRO A 381 6.30 4.52 -4.00
C PRO A 381 7.83 4.73 -3.94
N VAL A 382 8.23 5.82 -3.30
CA VAL A 382 9.65 6.04 -2.99
C VAL A 382 10.10 4.95 -2.00
N ASN A 383 11.00 4.09 -2.46
CA ASN A 383 11.45 2.91 -1.72
C ASN A 383 12.90 3.09 -1.25
N ALA A 384 13.09 3.96 -0.26
CA ALA A 384 14.39 4.18 0.37
C ALA A 384 14.23 4.37 1.89
N PRO A 385 15.13 3.75 2.69
CA PRO A 385 15.05 3.81 4.14
C PRO A 385 15.04 5.25 4.68
N GLY A 386 14.22 5.51 5.69
CA GLY A 386 14.14 6.80 6.40
C GLY A 386 13.40 7.92 5.66
N MET A 387 12.83 7.67 4.48
CA MET A 387 12.16 8.69 3.68
C MET A 387 10.77 9.11 4.19
N GLU A 388 10.15 8.37 5.10
CA GLU A 388 8.76 8.63 5.55
C GLU A 388 8.53 10.08 5.97
N SER A 389 9.36 10.63 6.85
CA SER A 389 9.19 12.01 7.33
C SER A 389 9.44 13.06 6.24
N VAL A 390 10.38 12.80 5.34
CA VAL A 390 10.67 13.67 4.19
C VAL A 390 9.48 13.77 3.24
N LEU A 391 8.82 12.64 3.00
CA LEU A 391 7.65 12.56 2.14
C LEU A 391 6.41 13.23 2.77
N LEU A 392 6.24 13.14 4.09
CA LEU A 392 5.18 13.87 4.81
C LEU A 392 5.39 15.40 4.76
N ASP A 393 6.63 15.86 4.87
CA ASP A 393 6.97 17.28 4.70
C ASP A 393 6.69 17.74 3.26
N PHE A 394 6.97 16.88 2.26
CA PHE A 394 6.65 17.16 0.86
C PHE A 394 5.14 17.30 0.64
N ASP A 395 4.33 16.40 1.18
CA ASP A 395 2.86 16.48 1.12
C ASP A 395 2.35 17.81 1.71
N THR A 396 2.93 18.24 2.84
CA THR A 396 2.60 19.55 3.43
C THR A 396 2.92 20.71 2.47
N GLY A 397 4.00 20.60 1.71
CA GLY A 397 4.35 21.58 0.66
C GLY A 397 3.35 21.57 -0.51
N LEU A 398 2.93 20.37 -0.96
CA LEU A 398 1.97 20.20 -2.06
C LEU A 398 0.59 20.78 -1.73
N GLN A 399 0.13 20.68 -0.49
CA GLN A 399 -1.12 21.28 -0.01
C GLN A 399 -1.13 22.82 -0.20
N GLN A 400 0.04 23.44 -0.27
CA GLN A 400 0.19 24.86 -0.47
C GLN A 400 0.53 25.25 -1.92
N LEU A 401 0.53 24.31 -2.86
CA LEU A 401 0.99 24.52 -4.25
C LEU A 401 0.30 25.69 -4.94
N ALA A 402 -1.00 25.91 -4.71
CA ALA A 402 -1.75 27.01 -5.32
C ALA A 402 -1.13 28.41 -5.06
N SER A 403 -0.52 28.61 -3.89
CA SER A 403 0.13 29.87 -3.49
C SER A 403 1.64 29.76 -3.33
N GLY A 404 2.17 28.54 -3.30
CA GLY A 404 3.58 28.23 -3.09
C GLY A 404 4.41 28.37 -4.37
N ASP A 405 5.71 28.29 -4.20
CA ASP A 405 6.67 28.22 -5.31
C ASP A 405 7.08 26.76 -5.55
N PRO A 406 6.75 26.15 -6.70
CA PRO A 406 7.16 24.79 -7.03
C PRO A 406 8.65 24.53 -6.83
N ALA A 407 9.51 25.48 -7.23
CA ALA A 407 10.95 25.32 -7.08
C ALA A 407 11.40 25.27 -5.60
N GLN A 408 10.73 26.03 -4.73
CA GLN A 408 11.01 25.97 -3.30
C GLN A 408 10.53 24.64 -2.67
N ILE A 409 9.35 24.16 -3.06
CA ILE A 409 8.80 22.87 -2.59
C ILE A 409 9.75 21.72 -2.95
N LEU A 410 10.15 21.64 -4.24
CA LEU A 410 11.05 20.60 -4.74
C LEU A 410 12.46 20.73 -4.17
N GLY A 411 13.01 21.94 -4.05
CA GLY A 411 14.33 22.16 -3.45
C GLY A 411 14.39 21.78 -1.97
N THR A 412 13.28 21.92 -1.24
CA THR A 412 13.16 21.45 0.15
C THR A 412 13.14 19.92 0.19
N LEU A 413 12.34 19.29 -0.69
CA LEU A 413 12.30 17.84 -0.83
C LEU A 413 13.70 17.28 -1.17
N GLN A 414 14.38 17.87 -2.18
CA GLN A 414 15.73 17.49 -2.59
C GLN A 414 16.70 17.49 -1.40
N SER A 415 16.75 18.61 -0.69
CA SER A 415 17.68 18.79 0.42
C SER A 415 17.42 17.85 1.58
N ASN A 416 16.14 17.61 1.91
CA ASN A 416 15.76 16.70 2.99
C ASN A 416 16.04 15.23 2.61
N ALA A 417 15.76 14.84 1.36
CA ALA A 417 16.02 13.50 0.84
C ALA A 417 17.52 13.21 0.78
N GLU A 418 18.35 14.14 0.28
CA GLU A 418 19.82 14.01 0.28
C GLU A 418 20.39 13.85 1.70
N ALA A 419 19.81 14.50 2.70
CA ALA A 419 20.23 14.36 4.09
C ALA A 419 19.96 12.97 4.67
N VAL A 420 18.96 12.25 4.14
CA VAL A 420 18.60 10.88 4.57
C VAL A 420 19.38 9.84 3.79
N ILE A 421 19.38 9.93 2.46
CA ILE A 421 19.98 8.92 1.57
C ILE A 421 21.53 8.99 1.60
N GLY A 422 22.10 10.13 1.90
CA GLY A 422 23.55 10.34 1.96
C GLY A 422 24.22 9.92 3.28
N GLN A 423 23.48 9.32 4.22
CA GLN A 423 24.01 8.84 5.51
C GLN A 423 24.41 7.37 5.43
#